data_db88a3dafda00796f6c940dcd1da3f26
#
_entry.id   db88a3dafda00796f6c940dcd1da3f26
#
_cell.length_a   1.000
_cell.length_b   1.000
_cell.length_c   1.000
_cell.angle_alpha   90.00
_cell.angle_beta   90.00
_cell.angle_gamma   90.00
#
_symmetry.space_group_name_H-M   'P 1'
#
loop_
_entity.id
_entity.type
_entity.pdbx_description
1 polymer ?
#
loop_
_entity_poly.entity_id
_entity_poly.type
_entity_poly.pdbx_seq_one_letter_code
_entity_poly.pdbx_strand_id
1 'polypeptide(L)'
;MRTESLHQLQHACWEELTRATREREHGWRPMTLATMESGRAEARSVILREADPAAHRLVFFTDARSPKLQQIQAYPQGTLLAWCPRLSWQIRLRVALSRETDPHLTMARWERLRLSPSAQDYLSSLAPGEPLSQRASEAPGSREHFAMVNAQVQSLDWLELRPDGHRRAVFDAAGGRWVQP
;
A
#
# COMPACT_ATOMS: atom_id res chain seq x y z
N MET A 1 19.55 1.21 -17.20
CA MET A 1 18.88 1.27 -18.51
C MET A 1 18.03 2.54 -18.54
N ARG A 2 18.25 3.46 -19.48
CA ARG A 2 17.41 4.68 -19.58
C ARG A 2 16.07 4.26 -20.18
N THR A 3 15.00 4.39 -19.41
CA THR A 3 13.65 4.21 -19.94
C THR A 3 13.31 5.43 -20.79
N GLU A 4 13.24 5.25 -22.10
CA GLU A 4 13.14 6.38 -23.04
C GLU A 4 11.70 6.77 -23.37
N SER A 5 10.72 5.85 -23.17
CA SER A 5 9.32 6.12 -23.45
C SER A 5 8.46 6.08 -22.17
N LEU A 6 7.37 6.84 -22.17
CA LEU A 6 6.37 6.85 -21.07
C LEU A 6 5.77 5.47 -20.86
N HIS A 7 5.50 4.73 -21.94
CA HIS A 7 4.97 3.37 -21.85
C HIS A 7 5.93 2.40 -21.14
N GLN A 8 7.22 2.42 -21.51
CA GLN A 8 8.25 1.62 -20.85
C GLN A 8 8.42 2.00 -19.38
N LEU A 9 8.35 3.30 -19.06
CA LEU A 9 8.42 3.78 -17.68
C LEU A 9 7.24 3.29 -16.83
N GLN A 10 6.02 3.40 -17.35
CA GLN A 10 4.83 2.89 -16.66
C GLN A 10 4.93 1.39 -16.39
N HIS A 11 5.36 0.63 -17.37
CA HIS A 11 5.59 -0.81 -17.23
C HIS A 11 6.66 -1.09 -16.15
N ALA A 12 7.80 -0.40 -16.18
CA ALA A 12 8.86 -0.54 -15.19
C ALA A 12 8.38 -0.22 -13.76
N CYS A 13 7.51 0.80 -13.58
CA CYS A 13 6.92 1.10 -12.28
C CYS A 13 6.07 -0.08 -11.77
N TRP A 14 5.26 -0.71 -12.61
CA TRP A 14 4.45 -1.87 -12.22
C TRP A 14 5.29 -3.13 -11.97
N GLU A 15 6.38 -3.32 -12.71
CA GLU A 15 7.37 -4.39 -12.44
C GLU A 15 8.02 -4.19 -11.06
N GLU A 16 8.45 -2.98 -10.72
CA GLU A 16 9.05 -2.67 -9.41
C GLU A 16 8.00 -2.78 -8.27
N LEU A 17 6.75 -2.40 -8.48
CA LEU A 17 5.66 -2.65 -7.53
C LEU A 17 5.45 -4.16 -7.31
N THR A 18 5.45 -4.95 -8.37
CA THR A 18 5.34 -6.41 -8.28
C THR A 18 6.53 -7.02 -7.55
N ARG A 19 7.75 -6.55 -7.84
CA ARG A 19 8.98 -6.97 -7.15
C ARG A 19 8.93 -6.65 -5.66
N ALA A 20 8.42 -5.48 -5.30
CA ALA A 20 8.27 -5.03 -3.91
C ALA A 20 7.37 -5.94 -3.07
N THR A 21 6.44 -6.67 -3.67
CA THR A 21 5.62 -7.66 -2.95
C THR A 21 6.42 -8.89 -2.51
N ARG A 22 7.54 -9.19 -3.17
CA ARG A 22 8.35 -10.40 -2.98
C ARG A 22 9.66 -10.13 -2.23
N GLU A 23 10.34 -9.04 -2.56
CA GLU A 23 11.63 -8.65 -1.97
C GLU A 23 11.43 -7.85 -0.69
N ARG A 24 11.89 -8.38 0.46
CA ARG A 24 11.72 -7.74 1.78
C ARG A 24 12.40 -6.38 1.87
N GLU A 25 13.56 -6.25 1.24
CA GLU A 25 14.41 -5.05 1.28
C GLU A 25 14.06 -4.02 0.18
N HIS A 26 13.02 -4.29 -0.61
CA HIS A 26 12.62 -3.35 -1.65
C HIS A 26 12.05 -2.06 -1.04
N GLY A 27 12.56 -0.89 -1.47
CA GLY A 27 12.19 0.41 -0.90
C GLY A 27 10.70 0.76 -1.03
N TRP A 28 9.98 0.16 -1.99
CA TRP A 28 8.55 0.36 -2.14
C TRP A 28 7.68 -0.67 -1.40
N ARG A 29 8.29 -1.64 -0.71
CA ARG A 29 7.52 -2.60 0.10
C ARG A 29 6.83 -1.93 1.29
N PRO A 30 7.51 -1.12 2.14
CA PRO A 30 6.82 -0.22 3.04
C PRO A 30 6.38 1.03 2.26
N MET A 31 5.09 1.34 2.33
CA MET A 31 4.51 2.53 1.73
C MET A 31 3.87 3.39 2.81
N THR A 32 3.93 4.70 2.66
CA THR A 32 3.11 5.62 3.46
C THR A 32 1.72 5.70 2.84
N LEU A 33 0.70 5.31 3.61
CA LEU A 33 -0.70 5.52 3.26
C LEU A 33 -1.21 6.77 3.96
N ALA A 34 -1.67 7.73 3.19
CA ALA A 34 -2.40 8.91 3.67
C ALA A 34 -3.90 8.73 3.41
N THR A 35 -4.71 8.98 4.46
CA THR A 35 -6.18 8.98 4.45
C THR A 35 -6.69 10.25 5.12
N MET A 36 -7.99 10.48 5.12
CA MET A 36 -8.61 11.64 5.76
C MET A 36 -9.41 11.22 7.00
N GLU A 37 -9.29 12.00 8.06
CA GLU A 37 -10.12 11.91 9.27
C GLU A 37 -10.55 13.30 9.71
N SER A 38 -11.85 13.56 9.73
CA SER A 38 -12.41 14.86 10.18
C SER A 38 -11.74 16.07 9.52
N GLY A 39 -11.44 15.98 8.21
CA GLY A 39 -10.80 17.06 7.46
C GLY A 39 -9.27 17.15 7.63
N ARG A 40 -8.65 16.24 8.37
CA ARG A 40 -7.18 16.18 8.56
C ARG A 40 -6.60 15.00 7.83
N ALA A 41 -5.38 15.15 7.31
CA ALA A 41 -4.63 14.07 6.72
C ALA A 41 -3.99 13.22 7.82
N GLU A 42 -4.25 11.92 7.78
CA GLU A 42 -3.63 10.91 8.64
C GLU A 42 -2.71 10.02 7.81
N ALA A 43 -1.46 9.84 8.25
CA ALA A 43 -0.48 9.06 7.53
C ALA A 43 0.14 7.95 8.41
N ARG A 44 0.37 6.78 7.82
CA ARG A 44 1.03 5.64 8.46
C ARG A 44 1.70 4.73 7.45
N SER A 45 2.65 3.92 7.91
CA SER A 45 3.23 2.88 7.08
C SER A 45 2.27 1.70 6.90
N VAL A 46 2.22 1.17 5.69
CA VAL A 46 1.55 -0.08 5.33
C VAL A 46 2.52 -0.94 4.51
N ILE A 47 2.36 -2.25 4.57
CA ILE A 47 3.21 -3.17 3.80
C ILE A 47 2.48 -3.60 2.54
N LEU A 48 3.06 -3.31 1.38
CA LEU A 48 2.55 -3.80 0.10
C LEU A 48 2.63 -5.33 0.07
N ARG A 49 1.49 -5.98 -0.16
CA ARG A 49 1.36 -7.44 -0.15
C ARG A 49 1.13 -8.02 -1.52
N GLU A 50 0.30 -7.37 -2.34
CA GLU A 50 0.01 -7.80 -3.70
C GLU A 50 -0.01 -6.60 -4.65
N ALA A 51 0.38 -6.84 -5.89
CA ALA A 51 0.27 -5.89 -7.00
C ALA A 51 -0.28 -6.64 -8.21
N ASP A 52 -1.33 -6.09 -8.80
CA ASP A 52 -1.98 -6.58 -10.00
C ASP A 52 -1.90 -5.49 -11.07
N PRO A 53 -0.91 -5.55 -11.97
CA PRO A 53 -0.74 -4.55 -13.02
C PRO A 53 -1.92 -4.49 -13.98
N ALA A 54 -2.56 -5.64 -14.27
CA ALA A 54 -3.66 -5.70 -15.23
C ALA A 54 -4.93 -5.03 -14.69
N ALA A 55 -5.19 -5.19 -13.40
CA ALA A 55 -6.30 -4.55 -12.72
C ALA A 55 -5.93 -3.16 -12.14
N HIS A 56 -4.68 -2.70 -12.29
CA HIS A 56 -4.16 -1.50 -11.64
C HIS A 56 -4.46 -1.45 -10.14
N ARG A 57 -4.29 -2.58 -9.44
CA ARG A 57 -4.68 -2.75 -8.04
C ARG A 57 -3.49 -3.16 -7.18
N LEU A 58 -3.43 -2.56 -5.99
CA LEU A 58 -2.53 -2.95 -4.91
C LEU A 58 -3.33 -3.46 -3.73
N VAL A 59 -2.71 -4.33 -2.91
CA VAL A 59 -3.34 -4.87 -1.70
C VAL A 59 -2.38 -4.74 -0.53
N PHE A 60 -2.90 -4.31 0.61
CA PHE A 60 -2.22 -4.38 1.91
C PHE A 60 -3.14 -5.00 2.97
N PHE A 61 -2.53 -5.55 4.02
CA PHE A 61 -3.26 -6.19 5.11
C PHE A 61 -3.29 -5.28 6.32
N THR A 62 -4.34 -5.38 7.12
CA THR A 62 -4.52 -4.57 8.33
C THR A 62 -5.37 -5.31 9.36
N ASP A 63 -5.36 -4.81 10.61
CA ASP A 63 -6.33 -5.21 11.61
C ASP A 63 -7.70 -4.58 11.30
N ALA A 64 -8.75 -5.38 11.36
CA ALA A 64 -10.13 -4.98 11.08
C ALA A 64 -10.65 -3.88 12.03
N ARG A 65 -10.06 -3.75 13.22
CA ARG A 65 -10.39 -2.75 14.24
C ARG A 65 -9.61 -1.46 14.08
N SER A 66 -8.64 -1.42 13.14
CA SER A 66 -7.78 -0.25 12.96
C SER A 66 -8.59 0.97 12.51
N PRO A 67 -8.33 2.17 13.09
CA PRO A 67 -9.00 3.43 12.72
C PRO A 67 -8.96 3.73 11.22
N LYS A 68 -7.90 3.29 10.52
CA LYS A 68 -7.79 3.50 9.06
C LYS A 68 -8.95 2.88 8.26
N LEU A 69 -9.57 1.79 8.74
CA LEU A 69 -10.72 1.20 8.03
C LEU A 69 -11.97 2.08 8.15
N GLN A 70 -12.17 2.74 9.29
CA GLN A 70 -13.26 3.71 9.46
C GLN A 70 -13.03 4.94 8.57
N GLN A 71 -11.77 5.42 8.51
CA GLN A 71 -11.37 6.52 7.62
C GLN A 71 -11.64 6.18 6.15
N ILE A 72 -11.24 4.96 5.70
CA ILE A 72 -11.48 4.46 4.35
C ILE A 72 -12.97 4.34 4.04
N GLN A 73 -13.77 3.89 5.00
CA GLN A 73 -15.22 3.78 4.84
C GLN A 73 -15.87 5.16 4.68
N ALA A 74 -15.42 6.16 5.45
CA ALA A 74 -15.94 7.52 5.39
C ALA A 74 -15.45 8.28 4.14
N TYR A 75 -14.18 8.11 3.79
CA TYR A 75 -13.51 8.79 2.67
C TYR A 75 -12.64 7.78 1.91
N PRO A 76 -13.18 7.12 0.87
CA PRO A 76 -12.49 6.04 0.16
C PRO A 76 -11.36 6.52 -0.77
N GLN A 77 -10.89 7.73 -0.62
CA GLN A 77 -9.76 8.29 -1.37
C GLN A 77 -8.51 8.31 -0.49
N GLY A 78 -7.38 7.93 -1.08
CA GLY A 78 -6.10 7.95 -0.38
C GLY A 78 -4.93 8.22 -1.31
N THR A 79 -3.77 8.39 -0.69
CA THR A 79 -2.49 8.47 -1.40
C THR A 79 -1.52 7.47 -0.79
N LEU A 80 -0.89 6.68 -1.66
CA LEU A 80 0.26 5.86 -1.31
C LEU A 80 1.53 6.55 -1.79
N LEU A 81 2.56 6.61 -0.95
CA LEU A 81 3.86 7.18 -1.25
C LEU A 81 4.96 6.20 -0.84
N ALA A 82 5.94 5.98 -1.70
CA ALA A 82 7.13 5.22 -1.37
C ALA A 82 8.38 5.79 -2.07
N TRP A 83 9.53 5.56 -1.43
CA TRP A 83 10.85 5.92 -1.93
C TRP A 83 11.73 4.67 -2.03
N CYS A 84 12.42 4.51 -3.14
CA CYS A 84 13.40 3.45 -3.33
C CYS A 84 14.80 4.05 -3.51
N PRO A 85 15.69 4.00 -2.50
CA PRO A 85 17.04 4.55 -2.61
C PRO A 85 17.86 3.92 -3.74
N ARG A 86 17.74 2.60 -3.94
CA ARG A 86 18.44 1.86 -4.99
C ARG A 86 18.17 2.39 -6.40
N LEU A 87 16.93 2.83 -6.64
CA LEU A 87 16.49 3.36 -7.92
C LEU A 87 16.59 4.89 -7.99
N SER A 88 16.69 5.55 -6.85
CA SER A 88 16.45 6.99 -6.70
C SER A 88 15.06 7.41 -7.20
N TRP A 89 14.08 6.53 -7.05
CA TRP A 89 12.70 6.70 -7.50
C TRP A 89 11.74 6.89 -6.33
N GLN A 90 10.92 7.93 -6.43
CA GLN A 90 9.71 8.10 -5.66
C GLN A 90 8.51 7.69 -6.51
N ILE A 91 7.57 6.99 -5.89
CA ILE A 91 6.26 6.74 -6.47
C ILE A 91 5.18 7.32 -5.56
N ARG A 92 4.23 8.05 -6.14
CA ARG A 92 3.03 8.53 -5.47
C ARG A 92 1.82 8.07 -6.27
N LEU A 93 0.90 7.38 -5.60
CA LEU A 93 -0.28 6.81 -6.22
C LEU A 93 -1.53 7.43 -5.57
N ARG A 94 -2.41 8.01 -6.37
CA ARG A 94 -3.77 8.31 -5.93
C ARG A 94 -4.59 7.04 -6.09
N VAL A 95 -5.33 6.68 -5.05
CA VAL A 95 -6.03 5.40 -4.99
C VAL A 95 -7.45 5.57 -4.48
N ALA A 96 -8.37 4.78 -5.04
CA ALA A 96 -9.64 4.49 -4.38
C ALA A 96 -9.45 3.26 -3.49
N LEU A 97 -9.80 3.39 -2.22
CA LEU A 97 -9.59 2.38 -1.19
C LEU A 97 -10.91 1.67 -0.88
N SER A 98 -10.86 0.36 -0.71
CA SER A 98 -12.00 -0.42 -0.25
C SER A 98 -11.53 -1.60 0.60
N ARG A 99 -12.33 -1.97 1.60
CA ARG A 99 -12.13 -3.22 2.32
C ARG A 99 -12.56 -4.38 1.42
N GLU A 100 -11.75 -5.45 1.39
CA GLU A 100 -12.16 -6.71 0.75
C GLU A 100 -13.32 -7.34 1.50
N THR A 101 -14.35 -7.72 0.76
CA THR A 101 -15.58 -8.31 1.32
C THR A 101 -15.74 -9.79 0.97
N ASP A 102 -14.95 -10.32 0.03
CA ASP A 102 -14.97 -11.75 -0.28
C ASP A 102 -14.31 -12.56 0.85
N PRO A 103 -15.09 -13.38 1.58
CA PRO A 103 -14.56 -14.17 2.69
C PRO A 103 -13.62 -15.28 2.21
N HIS A 104 -13.77 -15.78 0.97
CA HIS A 104 -12.91 -16.83 0.42
C HIS A 104 -11.52 -16.27 0.11
N LEU A 105 -11.43 -15.08 -0.49
CA LEU A 105 -10.16 -14.39 -0.74
C LEU A 105 -9.46 -14.06 0.58
N THR A 106 -10.19 -13.51 1.54
CA THR A 106 -9.66 -13.14 2.86
C THR A 106 -9.15 -14.37 3.59
N MET A 107 -9.89 -15.49 3.57
CA MET A 107 -9.49 -16.75 4.19
C MET A 107 -8.22 -17.30 3.54
N ALA A 108 -8.16 -17.36 2.22
CA ALA A 108 -7.00 -17.89 1.50
C ALA A 108 -5.71 -17.10 1.81
N ARG A 109 -5.82 -15.78 2.05
CA ARG A 109 -4.67 -14.95 2.44
C ARG A 109 -4.30 -15.14 3.90
N TRP A 110 -5.27 -15.25 4.80
CA TRP A 110 -5.03 -15.55 6.21
C TRP A 110 -4.31 -16.90 6.38
N GLU A 111 -4.74 -17.96 5.71
CA GLU A 111 -4.12 -19.28 5.79
C GLU A 111 -2.62 -19.28 5.43
N ARG A 112 -2.22 -18.43 4.50
CA ARG A 112 -0.79 -18.22 4.17
C ARG A 112 -0.08 -17.36 5.21
N LEU A 113 -0.74 -16.30 5.67
CA LEU A 113 -0.17 -15.33 6.61
C LEU A 113 0.08 -15.96 7.98
N ARG A 114 -0.85 -16.79 8.49
CA ARG A 114 -0.78 -17.40 9.83
C ARG A 114 0.45 -18.29 10.03
N LEU A 115 1.06 -18.74 8.94
CA LEU A 115 2.30 -19.52 8.96
C LEU A 115 3.57 -18.62 9.00
N SER A 116 3.42 -17.32 9.03
CA SER A 116 4.52 -16.35 9.02
C SER A 116 4.59 -15.57 10.34
N PRO A 117 5.77 -15.03 10.70
CA PRO A 117 5.91 -14.16 11.88
C PRO A 117 4.97 -12.94 11.87
N SER A 118 4.56 -12.46 10.70
CA SER A 118 3.63 -11.33 10.56
C SER A 118 2.21 -11.63 11.05
N ALA A 119 1.89 -12.89 11.36
CA ALA A 119 0.60 -13.23 11.96
C ALA A 119 0.42 -12.59 13.34
N GLN A 120 1.51 -12.38 14.08
CA GLN A 120 1.48 -11.75 15.42
C GLN A 120 0.81 -10.36 15.41
N ASP A 121 0.90 -9.64 14.28
CA ASP A 121 0.30 -8.31 14.13
C ASP A 121 -1.24 -8.30 14.25
N TYR A 122 -1.89 -9.48 14.19
CA TYR A 122 -3.35 -9.66 14.19
C TYR A 122 -3.87 -10.44 15.38
N LEU A 123 -2.99 -10.89 16.28
CA LEU A 123 -3.35 -11.78 17.40
C LEU A 123 -3.59 -11.04 18.71
N SER A 124 -3.30 -9.73 18.78
CA SER A 124 -3.50 -8.94 19.99
C SER A 124 -4.99 -8.85 20.35
N SER A 125 -5.34 -9.01 21.63
CA SER A 125 -6.68 -8.74 22.15
C SER A 125 -7.03 -7.24 22.13
N LEU A 126 -6.01 -6.35 22.13
CA LEU A 126 -6.18 -4.90 22.04
C LEU A 126 -6.21 -4.45 20.59
N ALA A 127 -7.11 -3.54 20.25
CA ALA A 127 -7.14 -2.92 18.93
C ALA A 127 -5.95 -1.96 18.74
N PRO A 128 -5.50 -1.75 17.49
CA PRO A 128 -4.47 -0.75 17.21
C PRO A 128 -4.89 0.65 17.69
N GLY A 129 -4.03 1.27 18.53
CA GLY A 129 -4.27 2.59 19.12
C GLY A 129 -4.90 2.57 20.51
N GLU A 130 -5.29 1.41 21.04
CA GLU A 130 -5.77 1.31 22.43
C GLU A 130 -4.64 1.47 23.45
N PRO A 131 -4.92 2.09 24.62
CA PRO A 131 -3.95 2.23 25.70
C PRO A 131 -3.50 0.86 26.23
N LEU A 132 -2.20 0.70 26.48
CA LEU A 132 -1.60 -0.52 27.04
C LEU A 132 -1.90 -0.72 28.55
N SER A 133 -2.78 0.05 29.16
CA SER A 133 -3.19 -0.08 30.56
C SER A 133 -3.95 -1.39 30.87
N GLN A 134 -4.47 -2.04 29.84
CA GLN A 134 -5.06 -3.39 29.92
C GLN A 134 -4.00 -4.39 29.43
N ARG A 135 -3.75 -5.46 30.21
CA ARG A 135 -2.87 -6.54 29.76
C ARG A 135 -3.45 -7.15 28.48
N ALA A 136 -2.74 -7.00 27.37
CA ALA A 136 -3.04 -7.77 26.17
C ALA A 136 -2.91 -9.25 26.51
N SER A 137 -4.01 -10.01 26.42
CA SER A 137 -3.93 -11.47 26.43
C SER A 137 -3.65 -11.89 24.98
N GLU A 138 -2.72 -12.81 24.80
CA GLU A 138 -2.56 -13.47 23.51
C GLU A 138 -3.84 -14.26 23.23
N ALA A 139 -4.67 -13.77 22.33
CA ALA A 139 -5.79 -14.55 21.84
C ALA A 139 -5.25 -15.64 20.92
N PRO A 140 -5.68 -16.92 21.06
CA PRO A 140 -5.24 -17.96 20.13
C PRO A 140 -5.66 -17.53 18.72
N GLY A 141 -4.66 -17.42 17.84
CA GLY A 141 -4.65 -17.21 16.40
C GLY A 141 -5.97 -17.04 15.65
N SER A 142 -6.79 -16.07 16.05
CA SER A 142 -8.10 -15.83 15.42
C SER A 142 -7.93 -14.91 14.21
N ARG A 143 -8.51 -15.32 13.08
CA ARG A 143 -8.59 -14.49 11.86
C ARG A 143 -9.54 -13.30 11.99
N GLU A 144 -10.27 -13.18 13.12
CA GLU A 144 -11.35 -12.19 13.29
C GLU A 144 -10.92 -10.76 13.07
N HIS A 145 -9.64 -10.47 13.37
CA HIS A 145 -9.09 -9.15 13.23
C HIS A 145 -8.32 -8.94 11.92
N PHE A 146 -8.17 -9.97 11.09
CA PHE A 146 -7.52 -9.83 9.80
C PHE A 146 -8.44 -9.20 8.77
N ALA A 147 -7.94 -8.18 8.08
CA ALA A 147 -8.64 -7.52 6.99
C ALA A 147 -7.68 -7.21 5.84
N MET A 148 -8.22 -7.19 4.64
CA MET A 148 -7.53 -6.77 3.42
C MET A 148 -8.10 -5.45 2.92
N VAL A 149 -7.23 -4.59 2.42
CA VAL A 149 -7.61 -3.35 1.75
C VAL A 149 -7.12 -3.39 0.32
N ASN A 150 -8.04 -3.20 -0.60
CA ASN A 150 -7.77 -2.99 -2.01
C ASN A 150 -7.54 -1.50 -2.25
N ALA A 151 -6.49 -1.17 -3.00
CA ALA A 151 -6.15 0.17 -3.44
C ALA A 151 -6.16 0.19 -4.96
N GLN A 152 -7.27 0.65 -5.55
CA GLN A 152 -7.42 0.84 -6.99
C GLN A 152 -6.66 2.09 -7.41
N VAL A 153 -5.61 1.93 -8.20
CA VAL A 153 -4.76 3.03 -8.65
C VAL A 153 -5.50 3.86 -9.71
N GLN A 154 -5.68 5.13 -9.42
CA GLN A 154 -6.32 6.12 -10.31
C GLN A 154 -5.27 6.97 -11.03
N SER A 155 -4.14 7.24 -10.39
CA SER A 155 -2.99 7.87 -11.04
C SER A 155 -1.69 7.43 -10.39
N LEU A 156 -0.64 7.39 -11.21
CA LEU A 156 0.73 7.10 -10.83
C LEU A 156 1.59 8.31 -11.16
N ASP A 157 2.29 8.85 -10.17
CA ASP A 157 3.23 9.95 -10.27
C ASP A 157 4.61 9.43 -9.87
N TRP A 158 5.49 9.36 -10.85
CA TRP A 158 6.87 8.90 -10.71
C TRP A 158 7.83 10.07 -10.76
N LEU A 159 8.79 10.10 -9.83
CA LEU A 159 9.87 11.07 -9.77
C LEU A 159 11.21 10.35 -9.62
N GLU A 160 12.15 10.65 -10.48
CA GLU A 160 13.54 10.20 -10.38
C GLU A 160 14.44 11.37 -9.96
N LEU A 161 15.17 11.18 -8.85
CA LEU A 161 16.13 12.17 -8.38
C LEU A 161 17.52 11.83 -8.95
N ARG A 162 18.13 12.79 -9.67
CA ARG A 162 19.44 12.63 -10.33
C ARG A 162 20.29 13.89 -10.20
N PRO A 163 21.62 13.73 -10.08
CA PRO A 163 22.54 14.89 -10.08
C PRO A 163 22.50 15.71 -11.38
N ASP A 164 22.25 15.05 -12.51
CA ASP A 164 22.23 15.62 -13.87
C ASP A 164 20.84 16.14 -14.30
N GLY A 165 19.90 16.24 -13.36
CA GLY A 165 18.53 16.72 -13.57
C GLY A 165 17.48 15.68 -13.23
N HIS A 166 16.49 16.11 -12.45
CA HIS A 166 15.36 15.26 -12.05
C HIS A 166 14.43 15.03 -13.24
N ARG A 167 13.69 13.91 -13.18
CA ARG A 167 12.68 13.56 -14.17
C ARG A 167 11.39 13.19 -13.47
N ARG A 168 10.26 13.63 -14.00
CA ARG A 168 8.94 13.31 -13.44
C ARG A 168 7.94 13.01 -14.54
N ALA A 169 7.14 11.98 -14.33
CA ALA A 169 6.05 11.61 -15.22
C ALA A 169 4.79 11.28 -14.42
N VAL A 170 3.63 11.59 -14.99
CA VAL A 170 2.33 11.29 -14.42
C VAL A 170 1.55 10.45 -15.41
N PHE A 171 0.88 9.41 -14.91
CA PHE A 171 0.03 8.49 -15.66
C PHE A 171 -1.34 8.47 -14.99
N ASP A 172 -2.38 8.75 -15.76
CA ASP A 172 -3.78 8.74 -15.32
C ASP A 172 -4.70 8.34 -16.50
N ALA A 173 -6.00 8.54 -16.35
CA ALA A 173 -6.99 8.20 -17.39
C ALA A 173 -6.77 8.96 -18.72
N ALA A 174 -6.10 10.11 -18.69
CA ALA A 174 -5.74 10.88 -19.90
C ALA A 174 -4.44 10.37 -20.57
N GLY A 175 -3.78 9.36 -19.99
CA GLY A 175 -2.52 8.80 -20.47
C GLY A 175 -1.30 9.27 -19.69
N GLY A 176 -0.12 8.96 -20.23
CA GLY A 176 1.16 9.33 -19.64
C GLY A 176 1.67 10.68 -20.17
N ARG A 177 2.30 11.48 -19.30
CA ARG A 177 2.94 12.74 -19.68
C ARG A 177 4.15 13.07 -18.80
N TRP A 178 5.16 13.68 -19.41
CA TRP A 178 6.25 14.28 -18.67
C TRP A 178 5.79 15.59 -18.02
N VAL A 179 6.22 15.84 -16.79
CA VAL A 179 5.91 17.06 -16.05
C VAL A 179 7.18 17.63 -15.42
N GLN A 180 7.16 18.90 -15.06
CA GLN A 180 8.26 19.52 -14.32
C GLN A 180 8.39 18.85 -12.94
N PRO A 181 9.60 18.41 -12.54
CA PRO A 181 9.86 17.84 -11.22
C PRO A 181 9.52 18.75 -10.08
#